data_2df4f106a130738f8ace7efb0b20aee6
#
_entry.id   2df4f106a130738f8ace7efb0b20aee6
#
_cell.length_a   1.000
_cell.length_b   1.000
_cell.length_c   1.000
_cell.angle_alpha   90.00
_cell.angle_beta   90.00
_cell.angle_gamma   90.00
#
_symmetry.space_group_name_H-M   'P 1'
#
loop_
_entity.id
_entity.type
_entity.pdbx_description
1 polymer ?
#
loop_
_entity_poly.entity_id
_entity_poly.type
_entity_poly.pdbx_seq_one_letter_code
_entity_poly.pdbx_strand_id
1 'polypeptide(L)'
;MDENPIKTARRLSRRADQNRCLLCGRKLPLEQHHIAGKNHDPPFTTQLCQACHALATENLRRADVDMAREANIVQRVRKALQATAVFLRLLSEALWRWAESLSDVKHKRASRPNRH
;
A
#
# COMPACT_ATOMS: atom_id res chain seq x y z
N MET A 1 -31.90 0.78 16.03
CA MET A 1 -31.31 0.92 16.07
C MET A 1 -30.49 0.40 15.69
N ASP A 2 -30.48 -0.13 15.29
CA ASP A 2 -29.48 -0.80 15.09
C ASP A 2 -28.73 -0.56 13.91
N GLU A 3 -27.51 -0.19 14.03
CA GLU A 3 -26.61 0.06 12.95
C GLU A 3 -26.29 -1.24 12.26
N ASN A 4 -26.30 -1.22 10.93
CA ASN A 4 -25.91 -2.36 10.12
C ASN A 4 -24.46 -2.71 10.40
N PRO A 5 -24.12 -3.95 10.80
CA PRO A 5 -22.73 -4.32 11.11
C PRO A 5 -21.76 -4.11 9.97
N ILE A 6 -22.22 -4.29 8.72
CA ILE A 6 -21.36 -4.08 7.56
C ILE A 6 -20.99 -2.61 7.40
N LYS A 7 -21.96 -1.72 7.60
CA LYS A 7 -21.70 -0.28 7.58
C LYS A 7 -20.75 0.14 8.67
N THR A 8 -20.93 -0.41 9.86
CA THR A 8 -20.05 -0.11 10.99
C THR A 8 -18.62 -0.55 10.69
N ALA A 9 -18.45 -1.76 10.18
CA ALA A 9 -17.14 -2.29 9.82
C ALA A 9 -16.46 -1.42 8.77
N ARG A 10 -17.20 -1.00 7.73
CA ARG A 10 -16.66 -0.13 6.68
C ARG A 10 -16.22 1.22 7.23
N ARG A 11 -17.01 1.78 8.13
CA ARG A 11 -16.68 3.08 8.73
C ARG A 11 -15.42 3.00 9.56
N LEU A 12 -15.28 1.96 10.37
CA LEU A 12 -14.11 1.76 11.20
C LEU A 12 -12.87 1.52 10.35
N SER A 13 -13.01 0.72 9.30
CA SER A 13 -11.92 0.46 8.36
C SER A 13 -11.43 1.74 7.69
N ARG A 14 -12.36 2.59 7.23
CA ARG A 14 -12.00 3.87 6.62
C ARG A 14 -11.27 4.78 7.59
N ARG A 15 -11.69 4.81 8.85
CA ARG A 15 -11.00 5.61 9.87
C ARG A 15 -9.57 5.15 10.08
N ALA A 16 -9.38 3.84 10.14
CA ALA A 16 -8.05 3.28 10.28
C ALA A 16 -7.17 3.64 9.08
N ASP A 17 -7.72 3.49 7.87
CA ASP A 17 -6.97 3.75 6.64
C ASP A 17 -6.61 5.22 6.48
N GLN A 18 -7.47 6.13 6.94
CA GLN A 18 -7.25 7.56 6.80
C GLN A 18 -6.04 8.07 7.57
N ASN A 19 -5.56 7.30 8.54
CA ASN A 19 -4.53 7.79 9.44
C ASN A 19 -3.17 7.14 9.26
N ARG A 20 -3.07 6.11 8.44
CA ARG A 20 -1.83 5.35 8.33
C ARG A 20 -1.46 5.09 6.88
N CYS A 21 -0.16 5.22 6.62
CA CYS A 21 0.41 4.86 5.33
C CYS A 21 0.29 3.34 5.13
N LEU A 22 -0.18 2.92 3.96
CA LEU A 22 -0.33 1.50 3.66
C LEU A 22 0.99 0.75 3.70
N LEU A 23 2.07 1.36 3.24
CA LEU A 23 3.36 0.67 3.12
C LEU A 23 4.19 0.67 4.39
N CYS A 24 4.21 1.77 5.14
CA CYS A 24 5.04 1.85 6.33
C CYS A 24 4.27 1.80 7.64
N GLY A 25 2.95 1.95 7.59
CA GLY A 25 2.11 1.88 8.77
C GLY A 25 2.18 3.08 9.69
N ARG A 26 2.96 4.10 9.34
CA ARG A 26 3.13 5.28 10.19
C ARG A 26 1.95 6.21 10.11
N LYS A 27 1.71 6.91 11.20
CA LYS A 27 0.68 7.92 11.30
C LYS A 27 1.26 9.25 10.87
N LEU A 28 1.26 9.51 9.57
CA LEU A 28 1.86 10.68 8.95
C LEU A 28 0.85 11.32 8.00
N PRO A 29 1.08 12.57 7.58
CA PRO A 29 0.26 13.13 6.50
C PRO A 29 0.32 12.23 5.27
N LEU A 30 -0.83 11.98 4.67
CA LEU A 30 -0.96 11.01 3.60
C LEU A 30 -1.26 11.69 2.27
N GLU A 31 -0.76 11.10 1.20
CA GLU A 31 -1.01 11.52 -0.17
C GLU A 31 -1.68 10.37 -0.92
N GLN A 32 -2.51 10.71 -1.89
CA GLN A 32 -3.20 9.72 -2.70
C GLN A 32 -2.26 9.20 -3.78
N HIS A 33 -2.09 7.88 -3.83
CA HIS A 33 -1.29 7.23 -4.86
C HIS A 33 -2.20 6.44 -5.79
N HIS A 34 -2.10 6.71 -7.09
CA HIS A 34 -2.85 5.99 -8.12
C HIS A 34 -2.10 4.70 -8.47
N ILE A 35 -2.58 3.57 -7.95
CA ILE A 35 -1.88 2.29 -8.04
C ILE A 35 -1.65 1.86 -9.50
N ALA A 36 -2.71 1.94 -10.31
CA ALA A 36 -2.63 1.54 -11.72
C ALA A 36 -2.26 2.71 -12.63
N GLY A 37 -2.03 3.90 -12.06
CA GLY A 37 -1.75 5.11 -12.82
C GLY A 37 -2.98 5.98 -12.99
N LYS A 38 -2.79 7.28 -12.82
CA LYS A 38 -3.88 8.25 -12.91
C LYS A 38 -4.59 8.20 -14.27
N ASN A 39 -3.84 7.95 -15.33
CA ASN A 39 -4.37 7.93 -16.70
C ASN A 39 -4.95 6.57 -17.11
N HIS A 40 -4.82 5.54 -16.28
CA HIS A 40 -5.21 4.18 -16.65
C HIS A 40 -6.41 3.69 -15.86
N ASP A 41 -6.42 3.92 -14.56
CA ASP A 41 -7.52 3.52 -13.69
C ASP A 41 -7.58 4.51 -12.52
N PRO A 42 -8.14 5.71 -12.74
CA PRO A 42 -8.10 6.78 -11.75
C PRO A 42 -8.66 6.43 -10.38
N PRO A 43 -9.77 5.67 -10.25
CA PRO A 43 -10.31 5.38 -8.92
C PRO A 43 -9.50 4.40 -8.08
N PHE A 44 -8.57 3.66 -8.69
CA PHE A 44 -7.79 2.65 -7.97
C PHE A 44 -6.63 3.31 -7.24
N THR A 45 -6.89 3.73 -6.01
CA THR A 45 -5.93 4.51 -5.24
C THR A 45 -5.73 3.94 -3.84
N THR A 46 -4.63 4.36 -3.22
CA THR A 46 -4.37 4.09 -1.82
C THR A 46 -3.70 5.33 -1.22
N GLN A 47 -3.55 5.34 0.11
CA GLN A 47 -2.93 6.47 0.80
C GLN A 47 -1.55 6.11 1.29
N LEU A 48 -0.57 6.92 0.94
CA LEU A 48 0.82 6.72 1.31
C LEU A 48 1.37 8.01 1.90
N CYS A 49 2.31 7.90 2.83
CA CYS A 49 3.05 9.07 3.29
C CYS A 49 3.94 9.58 2.15
N GLN A 50 4.44 10.79 2.29
CA GLN A 50 5.24 11.42 1.26
C GLN A 50 6.43 10.55 0.83
N ALA A 51 7.14 9.98 1.80
CA ALA A 51 8.31 9.15 1.50
C ALA A 51 7.95 7.89 0.74
N CYS A 52 6.88 7.19 1.15
CA CYS A 52 6.45 5.98 0.47
C CYS A 52 5.85 6.27 -0.90
N HIS A 53 5.17 7.40 -1.05
CA HIS A 53 4.66 7.83 -2.35
C HIS A 53 5.80 8.12 -3.32
N ALA A 54 6.84 8.80 -2.84
CA ALA A 54 8.04 9.06 -3.65
C ALA A 54 8.73 7.75 -4.05
N LEU A 55 8.80 6.80 -3.14
CA LEU A 55 9.36 5.49 -3.42
C LEU A 55 8.55 4.75 -4.48
N ALA A 56 7.23 4.77 -4.38
CA ALA A 56 6.36 4.14 -5.36
C ALA A 56 6.55 4.76 -6.76
N THR A 57 6.61 6.07 -6.81
CA THR A 57 6.84 6.81 -8.08
C THR A 57 8.18 6.45 -8.67
N GLU A 58 9.23 6.39 -7.84
CA GLU A 58 10.57 6.05 -8.30
C GLU A 58 10.64 4.61 -8.82
N ASN A 59 9.93 3.70 -8.19
CA ASN A 59 9.89 2.31 -8.66
C ASN A 59 9.20 2.18 -10.01
N LEU A 60 8.15 2.98 -10.24
CA LEU A 60 7.49 3.02 -11.55
C LEU A 60 8.47 3.50 -12.62
N ARG A 61 9.24 4.54 -12.30
CA ARG A 61 10.22 5.10 -13.20
C ARG A 61 11.32 4.08 -13.52
N ARG A 62 11.83 3.39 -12.51
CA ARG A 62 12.88 2.37 -12.68
C ARG A 62 12.40 1.18 -13.49
N ALA A 63 11.14 0.82 -13.35
CA ALA A 63 10.54 -0.27 -14.11
C ALA A 63 10.19 0.14 -15.55
N ASP A 64 10.41 1.43 -15.86
CA ASP A 64 10.16 1.99 -17.19
C ASP A 64 8.71 1.82 -17.61
N VAL A 65 7.78 1.98 -16.68
CA VAL A 65 6.37 1.94 -16.97
C VAL A 65 5.95 3.29 -17.55
N ASP A 66 5.41 3.26 -18.76
CA ASP A 66 4.94 4.46 -19.43
C ASP A 66 3.61 4.90 -18.83
N MET A 67 3.61 6.00 -18.11
CA MET A 67 2.42 6.52 -17.44
C MET A 67 1.65 7.53 -18.28
N ALA A 68 2.07 7.74 -19.52
CA ALA A 68 1.37 8.67 -20.41
C ALA A 68 -0.01 8.14 -20.77
N ARG A 69 -0.90 9.09 -21.11
CA ARG A 69 -2.26 8.74 -21.50
C ARG A 69 -2.25 7.84 -22.73
N GLU A 70 -3.12 6.84 -22.71
CA GLU A 70 -3.20 5.86 -23.79
C GLU A 70 -4.66 5.67 -24.21
N ALA A 71 -4.93 5.89 -25.49
CA ALA A 71 -6.27 5.75 -26.04
C ALA A 71 -6.64 4.30 -26.35
N ASN A 72 -5.65 3.47 -26.70
CA ASN A 72 -5.88 2.05 -27.00
C ASN A 72 -6.18 1.31 -25.70
N ILE A 73 -7.36 0.66 -25.66
CA ILE A 73 -7.83 0.03 -24.42
C ILE A 73 -6.90 -1.13 -23.99
N VAL A 74 -6.39 -1.91 -24.93
CA VAL A 74 -5.50 -3.02 -24.60
C VAL A 74 -4.20 -2.50 -24.01
N GLN A 75 -3.62 -1.47 -24.60
CA GLN A 75 -2.39 -0.88 -24.10
C GLN A 75 -2.60 -0.18 -22.75
N ARG A 76 -3.78 0.42 -22.56
CA ARG A 76 -4.10 1.03 -21.28
C ARG A 76 -4.18 0.00 -20.16
N VAL A 77 -4.84 -1.12 -20.44
CA VAL A 77 -4.93 -2.23 -19.49
C VAL A 77 -3.53 -2.80 -19.21
N ARG A 78 -2.71 -2.94 -20.24
CA ARG A 78 -1.34 -3.43 -20.08
C ARG A 78 -0.54 -2.52 -19.14
N LYS A 79 -0.61 -1.21 -19.35
CA LYS A 79 0.08 -0.24 -18.50
C LYS A 79 -0.44 -0.26 -17.06
N ALA A 80 -1.75 -0.39 -16.90
CA ALA A 80 -2.37 -0.49 -15.58
C ALA A 80 -1.87 -1.73 -14.84
N LEU A 81 -1.76 -2.86 -15.54
CA LEU A 81 -1.24 -4.09 -14.95
C LEU A 81 0.22 -3.95 -14.56
N GLN A 82 1.02 -3.31 -15.40
CA GLN A 82 2.44 -3.06 -15.08
C GLN A 82 2.59 -2.20 -13.83
N ALA A 83 1.85 -1.10 -13.76
CA ALA A 83 1.91 -0.19 -12.61
C ALA A 83 1.44 -0.89 -11.33
N THR A 84 0.39 -1.70 -11.44
CA THR A 84 -0.12 -2.46 -10.30
C THR A 84 0.91 -3.48 -9.83
N ALA A 85 1.57 -4.16 -10.75
CA ALA A 85 2.61 -5.15 -10.41
C ALA A 85 3.76 -4.49 -9.65
N VAL A 86 4.18 -3.30 -10.07
CA VAL A 86 5.23 -2.55 -9.37
C VAL A 86 4.80 -2.25 -7.94
N PHE A 87 3.56 -1.81 -7.75
CA PHE A 87 3.04 -1.52 -6.42
C PHE A 87 2.94 -2.78 -5.56
N LEU A 88 2.48 -3.88 -6.13
CA LEU A 88 2.37 -5.16 -5.40
C LEU A 88 3.74 -5.65 -4.94
N ARG A 89 4.78 -5.40 -5.72
CA ARG A 89 6.14 -5.73 -5.31
C ARG A 89 6.54 -4.94 -4.07
N LEU A 90 6.24 -3.65 -4.03
CA LEU A 90 6.50 -2.82 -2.86
C LEU A 90 5.70 -3.29 -1.65
N LEU A 91 4.45 -3.65 -1.87
CA LEU A 91 3.60 -4.16 -0.79
C LEU A 91 4.13 -5.50 -0.28
N SER A 92 4.57 -6.36 -1.17
CA SER A 92 5.19 -7.63 -0.79
C SER A 92 6.41 -7.41 0.10
N GLU A 93 7.26 -6.47 -0.28
CA GLU A 93 8.45 -6.12 0.52
C GLU A 93 8.05 -5.57 1.89
N ALA A 94 7.01 -4.77 1.95
CA ALA A 94 6.51 -4.23 3.21
C ALA A 94 6.02 -5.36 4.13
N LEU A 95 5.30 -6.32 3.57
CA LEU A 95 4.81 -7.45 4.32
C LEU A 95 5.96 -8.29 4.89
N TRP A 96 7.02 -8.49 4.11
CA TRP A 96 8.20 -9.19 4.60
C TRP A 96 8.86 -8.46 5.76
N ARG A 97 8.99 -7.12 5.67
CA ARG A 97 9.56 -6.32 6.76
C ARG A 97 8.72 -6.44 8.03
N TRP A 98 7.39 -6.42 7.87
CA TRP A 98 6.50 -6.57 9.03
C TRP A 98 6.63 -7.95 9.66
N ALA A 99 6.74 -8.99 8.84
CA ALA A 99 6.92 -10.34 9.32
C ALA A 99 8.24 -10.47 10.09
N GLU A 100 9.32 -9.88 9.56
CA GLU A 100 10.61 -9.89 10.24
C GLU A 100 10.56 -9.15 11.57
N SER A 101 9.84 -8.04 11.59
CA SER A 101 9.67 -7.25 12.82
C SER A 101 8.98 -8.08 13.92
N LEU A 102 7.96 -8.84 13.54
CA LEU A 102 7.27 -9.71 14.49
C LEU A 102 8.14 -10.86 14.94
N SER A 103 8.94 -11.40 14.03
CA SER A 103 9.88 -12.46 14.34
C SER A 103 10.90 -12.01 15.37
N ASP A 104 11.43 -10.79 15.20
CA ASP A 104 12.39 -10.20 16.14
C ASP A 104 11.77 -10.03 17.53
N VAL A 105 10.54 -9.56 17.60
CA VAL A 105 9.84 -9.40 18.87
C VAL A 105 9.70 -10.75 19.57
N LYS A 106 9.29 -11.76 18.83
CA LYS A 106 9.14 -13.11 19.36
C LYS A 106 10.47 -13.66 19.84
N HIS A 107 11.53 -13.45 19.09
CA HIS A 107 12.87 -13.91 19.45
C HIS A 107 13.34 -13.25 20.75
N LYS A 108 13.17 -11.95 20.88
CA LYS A 108 13.55 -11.23 22.08
C LYS A 108 12.81 -11.75 23.30
N ARG A 109 11.52 -12.05 23.17
CA ARG A 109 10.75 -12.62 24.27
C ARG A 109 11.25 -13.98 24.67
N ALA A 110 11.56 -14.82 23.69
CA ALA A 110 12.02 -16.17 23.94
C ALA A 110 13.39 -16.18 24.64
N SER A 111 14.22 -15.18 24.38
CA SER A 111 15.58 -15.13 24.93
C SER A 111 15.67 -14.55 26.32
N ARG A 112 14.60 -14.06 26.91
CA ARG A 112 14.62 -13.52 28.27
C ARG A 112 14.78 -14.66 29.27
N PRO A 113 15.81 -14.62 30.11
CA PRO A 113 16.18 -15.78 30.92
C PRO A 113 15.22 -16.12 32.04
N ASN A 114 14.47 -15.20 32.54
CA ASN A 114 13.63 -15.47 33.70
C ASN A 114 12.15 -15.56 33.35
N ARG A 115 11.90 -16.09 32.19
CA ARG A 115 10.54 -16.17 31.75
C ARG A 115 9.77 -17.30 32.34
N HIS A 116 10.38 -18.20 32.97
CA HIS A 116 9.62 -19.28 33.57
C HIS A 116 9.66 -19.26 35.04
#